data_4352e99db5fed6042578176d09511681
#
_entry.id   4352e99db5fed6042578176d09511681
#
_cell.length_a   1.000
_cell.length_b   1.000
_cell.length_c   1.000
_cell.angle_alpha   90.00
_cell.angle_beta   90.00
_cell.angle_gamma   90.00
#
_symmetry.space_group_name_H-M   'P 1'
#
loop_
_entity.id
_entity.type
_entity.pdbx_description
1 polymer ?
#
loop_
_entity_poly.entity_id
_entity_poly.type
_entity_poly.pdbx_seq_one_letter_code
_entity_poly.pdbx_strand_id
1 'polypeptide(L)'
;MNKTPCTESGAAPQQPETSAFHAMLSRMRYIPRWSLMRCTRSENLSEHTAETAQLAHTLCCVNNVLFGGDARADRVAAAALYHDAPEIITGDLPTPVKYRSAEMKEAYRQIERQAQKELLDMLPEPLRPALRPALLGEGLTETERRLLKAADRLSAIIKCLTEQASGNNEFDTACRQQTEALAAMQCPEADWFVQTMLPAYRCTLDELTGR
;
A
#
# COMPACT_ATOMS: atom_id res chain seq x y z
N MET A 1 -37.79 53.17 17.66
CA MET A 1 -37.81 51.75 17.25
C MET A 1 -36.98 51.66 15.96
N ASN A 2 -35.70 51.40 16.13
CA ASN A 2 -34.77 51.22 15.02
C ASN A 2 -34.65 49.73 14.71
N LYS A 3 -35.11 49.29 13.54
CA LYS A 3 -34.88 47.95 13.01
C LYS A 3 -33.53 47.94 12.29
N THR A 4 -32.56 47.24 12.80
CA THR A 4 -31.29 46.89 12.13
C THR A 4 -31.61 45.86 11.04
N PRO A 5 -31.17 46.01 9.79
CA PRO A 5 -31.30 44.97 8.80
C PRO A 5 -30.17 43.93 9.00
N CYS A 6 -30.56 42.68 9.26
CA CYS A 6 -29.65 41.54 9.11
C CYS A 6 -29.27 41.39 7.62
N THR A 7 -28.05 41.71 7.30
CA THR A 7 -27.46 41.32 6.02
C THR A 7 -26.86 39.92 6.18
N GLU A 8 -27.63 38.87 5.89
CA GLU A 8 -27.10 37.56 5.59
C GLU A 8 -26.42 37.62 4.22
N SER A 9 -25.09 37.71 4.20
CA SER A 9 -24.33 37.49 2.98
C SER A 9 -24.25 35.98 2.76
N GLY A 10 -25.31 35.43 2.19
CA GLY A 10 -25.29 34.08 1.64
C GLY A 10 -24.37 34.04 0.40
N ALA A 11 -23.12 33.68 0.58
CA ALA A 11 -22.29 33.31 -0.55
C ALA A 11 -22.98 32.12 -1.24
N ALA A 12 -23.33 32.28 -2.52
CA ALA A 12 -23.88 31.20 -3.33
C ALA A 12 -22.90 29.99 -3.27
N PRO A 13 -23.39 28.77 -3.10
CA PRO A 13 -22.52 27.60 -3.10
C PRO A 13 -21.75 27.60 -4.42
N GLN A 14 -20.41 27.69 -4.31
CA GLN A 14 -19.53 27.54 -5.47
C GLN A 14 -19.82 26.19 -6.10
N GLN A 15 -19.97 26.13 -7.43
CA GLN A 15 -20.14 24.86 -8.13
C GLN A 15 -18.96 23.97 -7.78
N PRO A 16 -19.20 22.68 -7.45
CA PRO A 16 -18.12 21.78 -7.07
C PRO A 16 -17.12 21.65 -8.23
N GLU A 17 -15.86 21.89 -7.93
CA GLU A 17 -14.76 21.77 -8.86
C GLU A 17 -14.55 20.29 -9.23
N THR A 18 -14.45 19.97 -10.53
CA THR A 18 -14.22 18.60 -10.97
C THR A 18 -12.80 18.17 -10.60
N SER A 19 -12.67 17.08 -9.83
CA SER A 19 -11.39 16.51 -9.44
C SER A 19 -11.09 15.22 -10.20
N ALA A 20 -9.91 15.10 -10.77
CA ALA A 20 -9.43 13.90 -11.44
C ALA A 20 -8.83 12.85 -10.49
N PHE A 21 -8.66 13.15 -9.20
CA PHE A 21 -7.93 12.32 -8.24
C PHE A 21 -8.39 10.86 -8.22
N HIS A 22 -9.67 10.61 -8.00
CA HIS A 22 -10.21 9.23 -7.97
C HIS A 22 -10.18 8.53 -9.31
N ALA A 23 -10.35 9.27 -10.40
CA ALA A 23 -10.22 8.70 -11.74
C ALA A 23 -8.78 8.24 -12.01
N MET A 24 -7.79 8.99 -11.53
CA MET A 24 -6.38 8.58 -11.57
C MET A 24 -6.11 7.38 -10.67
N LEU A 25 -6.53 7.39 -9.40
CA LEU A 25 -6.38 6.22 -8.51
C LEU A 25 -6.97 4.94 -9.12
N SER A 26 -8.12 5.05 -9.78
CA SER A 26 -8.75 3.91 -10.45
C SER A 26 -7.87 3.28 -11.54
N ARG A 27 -6.83 3.97 -12.03
CA ARG A 27 -5.90 3.43 -13.03
C ARG A 27 -4.92 2.42 -12.46
N MET A 28 -4.74 2.33 -11.14
CA MET A 28 -3.95 1.29 -10.48
C MET A 28 -4.35 -0.12 -10.94
N ARG A 29 -5.63 -0.34 -11.28
CA ARG A 29 -6.14 -1.61 -11.82
C ARG A 29 -5.56 -2.01 -13.19
N TYR A 30 -4.98 -1.07 -13.92
CA TYR A 30 -4.40 -1.30 -15.25
C TYR A 30 -2.87 -1.46 -15.22
N ILE A 31 -2.25 -1.35 -14.06
CA ILE A 31 -0.80 -1.45 -13.90
C ILE A 31 -0.48 -2.83 -13.35
N PRO A 32 0.08 -3.71 -14.20
CA PRO A 32 0.44 -5.06 -13.77
C PRO A 32 1.72 -5.00 -12.94
N ARG A 33 1.74 -5.81 -11.88
CA ARG A 33 2.94 -6.12 -11.11
C ARG A 33 3.65 -7.33 -11.72
N TRP A 34 4.92 -7.52 -11.37
CA TRP A 34 5.71 -8.67 -11.84
C TRP A 34 5.87 -8.71 -13.36
N SER A 35 5.95 -7.56 -14.02
CA SER A 35 5.90 -7.39 -15.46
C SER A 35 6.99 -8.15 -16.25
N LEU A 36 8.11 -8.55 -15.61
CA LEU A 36 9.18 -9.35 -16.20
C LEU A 36 9.03 -10.86 -15.96
N MET A 37 7.99 -11.29 -15.24
CA MET A 37 7.81 -12.69 -14.84
C MET A 37 6.55 -13.28 -15.49
N ARG A 38 6.61 -14.55 -15.83
CA ARG A 38 5.44 -15.29 -16.31
C ARG A 38 4.55 -15.63 -15.13
N CYS A 39 3.44 -14.94 -14.99
CA CYS A 39 2.45 -15.18 -13.95
C CYS A 39 1.37 -16.14 -14.43
N THR A 40 0.94 -17.08 -13.57
CA THR A 40 -0.25 -17.91 -13.82
C THR A 40 -1.52 -17.09 -13.62
N ARG A 41 -1.48 -16.14 -12.68
CA ARG A 41 -2.52 -15.15 -12.45
C ARG A 41 -1.91 -13.75 -12.44
N SER A 42 -2.45 -12.86 -13.27
CA SER A 42 -2.04 -11.45 -13.23
C SER A 42 -2.46 -10.82 -11.90
N GLU A 43 -1.59 -9.98 -11.36
CA GLU A 43 -1.82 -9.12 -10.20
C GLU A 43 -1.63 -7.68 -10.63
N ASN A 44 -2.50 -6.77 -10.19
CA ASN A 44 -2.36 -5.34 -10.44
C ASN A 44 -2.16 -4.56 -9.14
N LEU A 45 -1.79 -3.28 -9.25
CA LEU A 45 -1.54 -2.44 -8.08
C LEU A 45 -2.75 -2.31 -7.15
N SER A 46 -3.98 -2.31 -7.65
CA SER A 46 -5.18 -2.19 -6.80
C SER A 46 -5.38 -3.44 -5.93
N GLU A 47 -5.13 -4.64 -6.47
CA GLU A 47 -5.19 -5.88 -5.70
C GLU A 47 -4.10 -5.90 -4.63
N HIS A 48 -2.87 -5.57 -5.01
CA HIS A 48 -1.74 -5.51 -4.10
C HIS A 48 -1.94 -4.52 -2.94
N THR A 49 -2.34 -3.29 -3.24
CA THR A 49 -2.51 -2.28 -2.18
C THR A 49 -3.65 -2.61 -1.24
N ALA A 50 -4.73 -3.24 -1.72
CA ALA A 50 -5.81 -3.72 -0.87
C ALA A 50 -5.34 -4.83 0.07
N GLU A 51 -4.61 -5.83 -0.44
CA GLU A 51 -4.03 -6.90 0.38
C GLU A 51 -3.00 -6.34 1.37
N THR A 52 -2.10 -5.47 0.91
CA THR A 52 -1.12 -4.80 1.78
C THR A 52 -1.79 -4.02 2.91
N ALA A 53 -2.93 -3.35 2.65
CA ALA A 53 -3.66 -2.63 3.68
C ALA A 53 -4.25 -3.56 4.74
N GLN A 54 -4.80 -4.71 4.34
CA GLN A 54 -5.32 -5.73 5.26
C GLN A 54 -4.18 -6.32 6.11
N LEU A 55 -3.05 -6.65 5.49
CA LEU A 55 -1.86 -7.16 6.18
C LEU A 55 -1.30 -6.12 7.16
N ALA A 56 -1.17 -4.88 6.74
CA ALA A 56 -0.67 -3.79 7.58
C ALA A 56 -1.56 -3.55 8.80
N HIS A 57 -2.88 -3.55 8.61
CA HIS A 57 -3.85 -3.48 9.71
C HIS A 57 -3.66 -4.65 10.68
N THR A 58 -3.57 -5.87 10.16
CA THR A 58 -3.35 -7.08 10.97
C THR A 58 -2.05 -7.00 11.76
N LEU A 59 -0.93 -6.62 11.14
CA LEU A 59 0.35 -6.47 11.84
C LEU A 59 0.30 -5.41 12.95
N CYS A 60 -0.42 -4.31 12.74
CA CYS A 60 -0.65 -3.31 13.80
C CYS A 60 -1.47 -3.89 14.97
N CYS A 61 -2.51 -4.68 14.68
CA CYS A 61 -3.27 -5.37 15.73
C CYS A 61 -2.39 -6.38 16.49
N VAL A 62 -1.54 -7.13 15.79
CA VAL A 62 -0.55 -8.04 16.40
C VAL A 62 0.42 -7.26 17.30
N ASN A 63 0.96 -6.12 16.81
CA ASN A 63 1.81 -5.23 17.61
C ASN A 63 1.13 -4.83 18.91
N ASN A 64 -0.12 -4.35 18.82
CA ASN A 64 -0.82 -3.80 19.97
C ASN A 64 -1.25 -4.89 20.98
N VAL A 65 -1.75 -6.04 20.47
CA VAL A 65 -2.34 -7.08 21.32
C VAL A 65 -1.28 -8.03 21.90
N LEU A 66 -0.29 -8.40 21.10
CA LEU A 66 0.67 -9.44 21.49
C LEU A 66 2.02 -8.86 21.93
N PHE A 67 2.39 -7.69 21.46
CA PHE A 67 3.69 -7.07 21.77
C PHE A 67 3.57 -5.79 22.60
N GLY A 68 2.34 -5.40 23.00
CA GLY A 68 2.11 -4.26 23.89
C GLY A 68 2.42 -2.90 23.25
N GLY A 69 2.35 -2.81 21.94
CA GLY A 69 2.54 -1.58 21.19
C GLY A 69 1.26 -0.70 21.13
N ASP A 70 1.35 0.39 20.38
CA ASP A 70 0.30 1.40 20.21
C ASP A 70 0.16 1.88 18.75
N ALA A 71 0.47 1.03 17.79
CA ALA A 71 0.38 1.35 16.37
C ALA A 71 -1.07 1.71 15.97
N ARG A 72 -1.22 2.80 15.22
CA ARG A 72 -2.53 3.28 14.73
C ARG A 72 -2.93 2.51 13.47
N ALA A 73 -3.59 1.37 13.68
CA ALA A 73 -3.89 0.39 12.63
C ALA A 73 -4.69 0.98 11.46
N ASP A 74 -5.68 1.82 11.74
CA ASP A 74 -6.47 2.55 10.75
C ASP A 74 -5.61 3.46 9.87
N ARG A 75 -4.66 4.17 10.47
CA ARG A 75 -3.75 5.10 9.80
C ARG A 75 -2.75 4.39 8.91
N VAL A 76 -2.19 3.28 9.41
CA VAL A 76 -1.24 2.47 8.64
C VAL A 76 -1.94 1.80 7.46
N ALA A 77 -3.13 1.25 7.67
CA ALA A 77 -3.95 0.68 6.59
C ALA A 77 -4.33 1.72 5.53
N ALA A 78 -4.72 2.94 5.95
CA ALA A 78 -4.98 4.03 5.02
C ALA A 78 -3.74 4.40 4.21
N ALA A 79 -2.56 4.51 4.83
CA ALA A 79 -1.31 4.76 4.12
C ALA A 79 -0.94 3.62 3.15
N ALA A 80 -1.21 2.37 3.52
CA ALA A 80 -0.98 1.21 2.67
C ALA A 80 -1.83 1.22 1.38
N LEU A 81 -3.07 1.75 1.43
CA LEU A 81 -3.90 1.89 0.22
C LEU A 81 -3.30 2.83 -0.82
N TYR A 82 -2.43 3.75 -0.42
CA TYR A 82 -1.85 4.77 -1.30
C TYR A 82 -0.34 4.62 -1.52
N HIS A 83 0.33 3.64 -0.88
CA HIS A 83 1.80 3.58 -0.87
C HIS A 83 2.41 3.46 -2.27
N ASP A 84 1.74 2.75 -3.19
CA ASP A 84 2.14 2.60 -4.59
C ASP A 84 1.33 3.48 -5.56
N ALA A 85 0.51 4.43 -5.05
CA ALA A 85 -0.23 5.35 -5.91
C ALA A 85 0.65 6.15 -6.90
N PRO A 86 1.89 6.54 -6.57
CA PRO A 86 2.80 7.18 -7.52
C PRO A 86 3.07 6.34 -8.77
N GLU A 87 2.98 5.02 -8.68
CA GLU A 87 3.21 4.10 -9.79
C GLU A 87 2.13 4.18 -10.88
N ILE A 88 1.04 4.89 -10.64
CA ILE A 88 0.08 5.28 -11.70
C ILE A 88 0.77 6.10 -12.80
N ILE A 89 1.78 6.88 -12.42
CA ILE A 89 2.53 7.78 -13.31
C ILE A 89 3.81 7.11 -13.79
N THR A 90 4.50 6.38 -12.92
CA THR A 90 5.80 5.78 -13.24
C THR A 90 5.71 4.37 -13.81
N GLY A 91 4.59 3.68 -13.63
CA GLY A 91 4.51 2.22 -13.75
C GLY A 91 5.17 1.50 -12.57
N ASP A 92 4.83 0.22 -12.37
CA ASP A 92 5.55 -0.67 -11.44
C ASP A 92 6.92 -1.02 -12.04
N LEU A 93 7.96 -0.36 -11.54
CA LEU A 93 9.32 -0.57 -12.02
C LEU A 93 9.92 -1.84 -11.39
N PRO A 94 10.34 -2.83 -12.20
CA PRO A 94 10.93 -4.06 -11.67
C PRO A 94 12.09 -3.81 -10.72
N THR A 95 12.09 -4.50 -9.59
CA THR A 95 13.12 -4.37 -8.52
C THR A 95 14.56 -4.39 -9.06
N PRO A 96 14.97 -5.26 -10.01
CA PRO A 96 16.34 -5.25 -10.55
C PRO A 96 16.70 -3.95 -11.28
N VAL A 97 15.72 -3.23 -11.81
CA VAL A 97 15.92 -1.93 -12.47
C VAL A 97 15.96 -0.81 -11.42
N LYS A 98 15.00 -0.80 -10.50
CA LYS A 98 14.86 0.22 -9.43
C LYS A 98 16.12 0.32 -8.56
N TYR A 99 16.78 -0.82 -8.31
CA TYR A 99 17.96 -0.91 -7.42
C TYR A 99 19.28 -1.16 -8.17
N ARG A 100 19.36 -0.90 -9.48
CA ARG A 100 20.55 -1.15 -10.29
C ARG A 100 21.76 -0.33 -9.88
N SER A 101 21.55 0.92 -9.47
CA SER A 101 22.59 1.80 -8.91
C SER A 101 21.99 2.75 -7.86
N ALA A 102 22.86 3.40 -7.08
CA ALA A 102 22.44 4.40 -6.11
C ALA A 102 21.80 5.64 -6.79
N GLU A 103 22.33 6.03 -7.94
CA GLU A 103 21.82 7.15 -8.73
C GLU A 103 20.43 6.85 -9.27
N MET A 104 20.21 5.63 -9.80
CA MET A 104 18.89 5.21 -10.30
C MET A 104 17.87 5.20 -9.16
N LYS A 105 18.24 4.66 -8.00
CA LYS A 105 17.38 4.63 -6.81
C LYS A 105 16.99 6.04 -6.36
N GLU A 106 17.92 6.99 -6.35
CA GLU A 106 17.62 8.36 -5.95
C GLU A 106 16.79 9.11 -7.01
N ALA A 107 17.11 8.93 -8.29
CA ALA A 107 16.32 9.50 -9.38
C ALA A 107 14.87 9.01 -9.32
N TYR A 108 14.68 7.70 -9.13
CA TYR A 108 13.34 7.12 -9.01
C TYR A 108 12.57 7.67 -7.82
N ARG A 109 13.21 7.82 -6.65
CA ARG A 109 12.59 8.46 -5.48
C ARG A 109 12.16 9.91 -5.73
N GLN A 110 12.90 10.64 -6.54
CA GLN A 110 12.52 12.03 -6.91
C GLN A 110 11.28 12.02 -7.79
N ILE A 111 11.20 11.08 -8.74
CA ILE A 111 10.03 10.91 -9.60
C ILE A 111 8.81 10.49 -8.76
N GLU A 112 8.96 9.53 -7.84
CA GLU A 112 7.88 9.13 -6.91
C GLU A 112 7.36 10.32 -6.09
N ARG A 113 8.25 11.15 -5.53
CA ARG A 113 7.85 12.36 -4.78
C ARG A 113 7.11 13.38 -5.67
N GLN A 114 7.54 13.54 -6.91
CA GLN A 114 6.86 14.42 -7.85
C GLN A 114 5.47 13.87 -8.20
N ALA A 115 5.35 12.58 -8.47
CA ALA A 115 4.09 11.90 -8.75
C ALA A 115 3.10 12.01 -7.55
N GLN A 116 3.59 11.85 -6.33
CA GLN A 116 2.78 12.05 -5.11
C GLN A 116 2.23 13.48 -5.04
N LYS A 117 3.06 14.48 -5.36
CA LYS A 117 2.63 15.88 -5.37
C LYS A 117 1.57 16.13 -6.45
N GLU A 118 1.78 15.61 -7.64
CA GLU A 118 0.81 15.74 -8.75
C GLU A 118 -0.54 15.13 -8.39
N LEU A 119 -0.56 13.94 -7.78
CA LEU A 119 -1.78 13.32 -7.28
C LEU A 119 -2.46 14.16 -6.20
N LEU A 120 -1.69 14.71 -5.25
CA LEU A 120 -2.22 15.58 -4.21
C LEU A 120 -2.83 16.86 -4.79
N ASP A 121 -2.20 17.44 -5.81
CA ASP A 121 -2.67 18.66 -6.47
C ASP A 121 -3.96 18.47 -7.27
N MET A 122 -4.29 17.22 -7.66
CA MET A 122 -5.58 16.88 -8.29
C MET A 122 -6.76 16.91 -7.31
N LEU A 123 -6.50 16.93 -5.99
CA LEU A 123 -7.55 17.05 -4.97
C LEU A 123 -8.03 18.50 -4.88
N PRO A 124 -9.35 18.72 -4.64
CA PRO A 124 -9.84 20.02 -4.19
C PRO A 124 -9.04 20.50 -2.97
N GLU A 125 -8.68 21.78 -2.95
CA GLU A 125 -7.79 22.34 -1.93
C GLU A 125 -8.25 22.04 -0.49
N PRO A 126 -9.55 22.12 -0.13
CA PRO A 126 -9.99 21.82 1.23
C PRO A 126 -9.77 20.37 1.68
N LEU A 127 -9.65 19.41 0.74
CA LEU A 127 -9.46 17.99 1.05
C LEU A 127 -7.97 17.60 1.16
N ARG A 128 -7.06 18.39 0.62
CA ARG A 128 -5.61 18.10 0.63
C ARG A 128 -5.06 17.84 2.02
N PRO A 129 -5.36 18.64 3.06
CA PRO A 129 -4.84 18.38 4.42
C PRO A 129 -5.30 17.06 5.01
N ALA A 130 -6.52 16.61 4.68
CA ALA A 130 -7.10 15.39 5.22
C ALA A 130 -6.52 14.12 4.56
N LEU A 131 -6.26 14.15 3.24
CA LEU A 131 -5.74 12.99 2.49
C LEU A 131 -4.21 12.94 2.43
N ARG A 132 -3.54 14.06 2.57
CA ARG A 132 -2.08 14.18 2.51
C ARG A 132 -1.35 13.18 3.42
N PRO A 133 -1.71 12.98 4.70
CA PRO A 133 -0.98 12.05 5.57
C PRO A 133 -1.04 10.61 5.04
N ALA A 134 -2.17 10.16 4.53
CA ALA A 134 -2.31 8.82 3.96
C ALA A 134 -1.54 8.68 2.63
N LEU A 135 -1.68 9.64 1.73
CA LEU A 135 -1.05 9.62 0.41
C LEU A 135 0.48 9.70 0.48
N LEU A 136 1.03 10.45 1.43
CA LEU A 136 2.47 10.66 1.58
C LEU A 136 3.11 9.83 2.71
N GLY A 137 2.33 9.05 3.46
CA GLY A 137 2.80 8.33 4.65
C GLY A 137 3.31 9.27 5.76
N GLU A 138 2.80 10.51 5.80
CA GLU A 138 3.22 11.49 6.81
C GLU A 138 2.66 11.17 8.20
N GLY A 139 3.47 11.44 9.22
CA GLY A 139 3.07 11.26 10.62
C GLY A 139 3.01 9.80 11.08
N LEU A 140 3.44 8.83 10.25
CA LEU A 140 3.69 7.46 10.72
C LEU A 140 4.95 7.43 11.59
N THR A 141 4.88 6.68 12.70
CA THR A 141 6.05 6.39 13.54
C THR A 141 7.01 5.44 12.80
N GLU A 142 8.21 5.25 13.34
CA GLU A 142 9.18 4.28 12.78
C GLU A 142 8.62 2.86 12.82
N THR A 143 7.97 2.48 13.93
CA THR A 143 7.28 1.18 14.05
C THR A 143 6.19 1.04 12.99
N GLU A 144 5.34 2.03 12.81
CA GLU A 144 4.27 2.00 11.81
C GLU A 144 4.80 1.87 10.38
N ARG A 145 5.88 2.59 10.04
CA ARG A 145 6.56 2.44 8.73
C ARG A 145 7.14 1.05 8.54
N ARG A 146 7.74 0.48 9.59
CA ARG A 146 8.27 -0.90 9.56
C ARG A 146 7.15 -1.90 9.33
N LEU A 147 6.01 -1.78 10.03
CA LEU A 147 4.85 -2.66 9.87
C LEU A 147 4.26 -2.57 8.46
N LEU A 148 4.11 -1.35 7.90
CA LEU A 148 3.66 -1.17 6.52
C LEU A 148 4.63 -1.82 5.53
N LYS A 149 5.94 -1.63 5.71
CA LYS A 149 6.94 -2.25 4.83
C LYS A 149 6.99 -3.77 4.95
N ALA A 150 6.73 -4.31 6.14
CA ALA A 150 6.60 -5.75 6.35
C ALA A 150 5.35 -6.31 5.65
N ALA A 151 4.23 -5.59 5.70
CA ALA A 151 3.00 -5.94 5.00
C ALA A 151 3.18 -5.99 3.47
N ASP A 152 3.84 -4.99 2.89
CA ASP A 152 4.18 -4.95 1.46
C ASP A 152 5.02 -6.19 1.05
N ARG A 153 6.02 -6.58 1.86
CA ARG A 153 6.80 -7.80 1.60
C ARG A 153 5.99 -9.08 1.78
N LEU A 154 5.10 -9.13 2.77
CA LEU A 154 4.22 -10.28 2.98
C LEU A 154 3.29 -10.47 1.78
N SER A 155 2.71 -9.41 1.23
CA SER A 155 1.91 -9.50 0.01
C SER A 155 2.72 -10.06 -1.16
N ALA A 156 3.97 -9.61 -1.35
CA ALA A 156 4.85 -10.18 -2.37
C ALA A 156 5.17 -11.67 -2.12
N ILE A 157 5.35 -12.10 -0.87
CA ILE A 157 5.55 -13.51 -0.51
C ILE A 157 4.29 -14.33 -0.79
N ILE A 158 3.11 -13.83 -0.43
CA ILE A 158 1.82 -14.49 -0.68
C ILE A 158 1.62 -14.71 -2.18
N LYS A 159 1.92 -13.71 -3.00
CA LYS A 159 1.91 -13.85 -4.46
C LYS A 159 2.85 -14.97 -4.91
N CYS A 160 4.08 -15.01 -4.41
CA CYS A 160 5.03 -16.09 -4.76
C CYS A 160 4.48 -17.47 -4.36
N LEU A 161 3.90 -17.62 -3.17
CA LEU A 161 3.31 -18.87 -2.70
C LEU A 161 2.13 -19.33 -3.59
N THR A 162 1.30 -18.39 -4.02
CA THR A 162 0.18 -18.67 -4.93
C THR A 162 0.67 -19.20 -6.29
N GLU A 163 1.71 -18.58 -6.85
CA GLU A 163 2.32 -19.02 -8.09
C GLU A 163 2.98 -20.41 -7.94
N GLN A 164 3.71 -20.63 -6.84
CA GLN A 164 4.31 -21.94 -6.53
C GLN A 164 3.24 -23.04 -6.35
N ALA A 165 2.14 -22.75 -5.69
CA ALA A 165 1.02 -23.69 -5.54
C ALA A 165 0.39 -24.06 -6.90
N SER A 166 0.51 -23.17 -7.88
CA SER A 166 0.09 -23.42 -9.28
C SER A 166 1.18 -24.11 -10.12
N GLY A 167 2.29 -24.54 -9.51
CA GLY A 167 3.41 -25.20 -10.19
C GLY A 167 4.38 -24.24 -10.92
N ASN A 168 4.27 -22.95 -10.71
CA ASN A 168 5.14 -21.95 -11.33
C ASN A 168 6.41 -21.72 -10.50
N ASN A 169 7.49 -22.40 -10.85
CA ASN A 169 8.80 -22.31 -10.18
C ASN A 169 9.61 -21.05 -10.55
N GLU A 170 9.16 -20.22 -11.49
CA GLU A 170 9.80 -18.94 -11.82
C GLU A 170 9.84 -17.99 -10.62
N PHE A 171 8.91 -18.15 -9.67
CA PHE A 171 8.81 -17.35 -8.46
C PHE A 171 9.70 -17.83 -7.28
N ASP A 172 10.42 -18.95 -7.39
CA ASP A 172 11.21 -19.52 -6.29
C ASP A 172 12.30 -18.57 -5.79
N THR A 173 13.02 -17.94 -6.71
CA THR A 173 14.07 -16.98 -6.35
C THR A 173 13.50 -15.71 -5.73
N ALA A 174 12.40 -15.19 -6.27
CA ALA A 174 11.72 -14.02 -5.73
C ALA A 174 11.17 -14.31 -4.32
N CYS A 175 10.54 -15.48 -4.11
CA CYS A 175 10.03 -15.92 -2.82
C CYS A 175 11.14 -15.95 -1.77
N ARG A 176 12.28 -16.59 -2.07
CA ARG A 176 13.43 -16.64 -1.18
C ARG A 176 13.94 -15.24 -0.84
N GLN A 177 14.16 -14.38 -1.84
CA GLN A 177 14.67 -13.02 -1.64
C GLN A 177 13.72 -12.17 -0.79
N GLN A 178 12.41 -12.26 -1.00
CA GLN A 178 11.43 -11.52 -0.19
C GLN A 178 11.39 -12.04 1.24
N THR A 179 11.48 -13.36 1.44
CA THR A 179 11.52 -13.98 2.78
C THR A 179 12.78 -13.59 3.55
N GLU A 180 13.95 -13.63 2.92
CA GLU A 180 15.22 -13.19 3.50
C GLU A 180 15.18 -11.69 3.87
N ALA A 181 14.63 -10.87 2.97
CA ALA A 181 14.51 -9.45 3.19
C ALA A 181 13.48 -9.09 4.28
N LEU A 182 12.41 -9.90 4.45
CA LEU A 182 11.47 -9.76 5.56
C LEU A 182 12.14 -10.11 6.89
N ALA A 183 12.85 -11.25 6.95
CA ALA A 183 13.58 -11.67 8.15
C ALA A 183 14.66 -10.64 8.57
N ALA A 184 15.35 -10.02 7.61
CA ALA A 184 16.35 -8.98 7.88
C ALA A 184 15.74 -7.69 8.49
N MET A 185 14.42 -7.49 8.40
CA MET A 185 13.75 -6.36 9.03
C MET A 185 13.63 -6.47 10.56
N GLN A 186 13.85 -7.66 11.13
CA GLN A 186 13.70 -7.92 12.56
C GLN A 186 12.36 -7.40 13.10
N CYS A 187 11.27 -7.82 12.45
CA CYS A 187 9.91 -7.40 12.74
C CYS A 187 9.16 -8.57 13.42
N PRO A 188 9.08 -8.61 14.76
CA PRO A 188 8.49 -9.73 15.47
C PRO A 188 7.02 -9.97 15.12
N GLU A 189 6.28 -8.93 14.74
CA GLU A 189 4.90 -9.02 14.28
C GLU A 189 4.81 -9.80 12.95
N ALA A 190 5.75 -9.55 12.04
CA ALA A 190 5.82 -10.27 10.78
C ALA A 190 6.29 -11.71 10.98
N ASP A 191 7.25 -11.95 11.89
CA ASP A 191 7.70 -13.30 12.23
C ASP A 191 6.55 -14.13 12.84
N TRP A 192 5.74 -13.52 13.68
CA TRP A 192 4.53 -14.14 14.21
C TRP A 192 3.52 -14.46 13.08
N PHE A 193 3.29 -13.55 12.16
CA PHE A 193 2.41 -13.78 11.00
C PHE A 193 2.91 -14.93 10.14
N VAL A 194 4.20 -14.98 9.85
CA VAL A 194 4.85 -16.05 9.06
C VAL A 194 4.65 -17.42 9.71
N GLN A 195 4.71 -17.50 11.04
CA GLN A 195 4.56 -18.75 11.77
C GLN A 195 3.10 -19.20 11.91
N THR A 196 2.17 -18.27 12.05
CA THR A 196 0.78 -18.56 12.45
C THR A 196 -0.23 -18.43 11.32
N MET A 197 -0.08 -17.46 10.43
CA MET A 197 -1.08 -17.15 9.39
C MET A 197 -0.62 -17.56 7.98
N LEU A 198 0.66 -17.36 7.66
CA LEU A 198 1.18 -17.63 6.32
C LEU A 198 1.04 -19.09 5.88
N PRO A 199 1.16 -20.13 6.75
CA PRO A 199 0.99 -21.52 6.33
C PRO A 199 -0.38 -21.83 5.71
N ALA A 200 -1.44 -21.12 6.13
CA ALA A 200 -2.80 -21.29 5.62
C ALA A 200 -2.94 -20.89 4.13
N TYR A 201 -2.04 -20.09 3.58
CA TYR A 201 -2.05 -19.76 2.14
C TYR A 201 -1.70 -20.95 1.22
N ARG A 202 -1.30 -22.07 1.78
CA ARG A 202 -1.05 -23.32 1.04
C ARG A 202 -2.21 -24.30 1.12
N CYS A 203 -3.23 -24.00 1.94
CA CYS A 203 -4.39 -24.85 2.14
C CYS A 203 -5.43 -24.66 1.04
N THR A 204 -6.14 -25.70 0.73
CA THR A 204 -7.34 -25.65 -0.12
C THR A 204 -8.51 -25.00 0.63
N LEU A 205 -9.56 -24.61 -0.08
CA LEU A 205 -10.76 -24.03 0.53
C LEU A 205 -11.40 -24.99 1.55
N ASP A 206 -11.42 -26.28 1.25
CA ASP A 206 -12.01 -27.29 2.15
C ASP A 206 -11.18 -27.42 3.44
N GLU A 207 -9.85 -27.43 3.34
CA GLU A 207 -8.95 -27.42 4.50
C GLU A 207 -9.12 -26.16 5.35
N LEU A 208 -9.26 -24.98 4.73
CA LEU A 208 -9.48 -23.71 5.44
C LEU A 208 -10.83 -23.66 6.17
N THR A 209 -11.84 -24.38 5.66
CA THR A 209 -13.20 -24.38 6.22
C THR A 209 -13.48 -25.60 7.10
N GLY A 210 -12.51 -26.52 7.26
CA GLY A 210 -12.66 -27.74 8.05
C GLY A 210 -13.66 -28.75 7.45
N ARG A 211 -13.77 -28.75 6.14
CA ARG A 211 -14.64 -29.67 5.38
C ARG A 211 -13.85 -30.76 4.71
#